data_3de0aed58ce963a2b2e040979d7fbbf1
#
_entry.id   3de0aed58ce963a2b2e040979d7fbbf1
#
_cell.length_a   1.000
_cell.length_b   1.000
_cell.length_c   1.000
_cell.angle_alpha   90.00
_cell.angle_beta   90.00
_cell.angle_gamma   90.00
#
_symmetry.space_group_name_H-M   'P 1'
#
loop_
_entity.id
_entity.type
_entity.pdbx_description
1 polymer ?
#
loop_
_entity_poly.entity_id
_entity_poly.type
_entity_poly.pdbx_seq_one_letter_code
_entity_poly.pdbx_strand_id
1 'polypeptide(L)'
;MFSTNPFSILSETVPLIGIQSFVVIMVALVILGTVLDMIHKKNVKYFFNNAKKAKKNAKRELGSGERIAVIAKTIVHDIGTTSELGLGKRRIAHVLGMYGTILFWVGSGAMIFFYTTSDTPAIWPILWHVGAIMTCLGGYWFWLFLRVDVAAEANSVFRIITADLFVLALLASSTFGLIWSYLQFNNISGWDNLFLVLFAVSNIVLFGGVYWSKFAHMF
;
A
#
# COMPACT_ATOMS: atom_id res chain seq x y z
N MET A 1 -17.37 -12.56 10.51
CA MET A 1 -16.04 -12.01 10.23
C MET A 1 -16.07 -10.95 9.13
N PHE A 2 -16.37 -11.25 7.86
CA PHE A 2 -16.23 -10.29 6.75
C PHE A 2 -17.06 -9.01 6.87
N SER A 3 -18.19 -9.04 7.55
CA SER A 3 -19.08 -7.89 7.77
C SER A 3 -18.87 -7.20 9.12
N THR A 4 -17.93 -7.69 9.92
CA THR A 4 -17.69 -7.18 11.28
C THR A 4 -16.46 -6.26 11.26
N ASN A 5 -16.58 -5.09 11.90
CA ASN A 5 -15.47 -4.14 12.02
C ASN A 5 -14.48 -4.63 13.11
N PRO A 6 -13.25 -5.06 12.74
CA PRO A 6 -12.28 -5.55 13.72
C PRO A 6 -11.74 -4.44 14.62
N PHE A 7 -11.77 -3.19 14.15
CA PHE A 7 -11.28 -2.06 14.95
C PHE A 7 -12.29 -1.61 16.00
N SER A 8 -13.61 -1.84 15.79
CA SER A 8 -14.63 -1.57 16.84
C SER A 8 -14.47 -2.55 18.02
N ILE A 9 -14.18 -3.82 17.74
CA ILE A 9 -13.90 -4.79 18.80
C ILE A 9 -12.60 -4.42 19.52
N LEU A 10 -11.55 -4.03 18.78
CA LEU A 10 -10.29 -3.58 19.37
C LEU A 10 -10.48 -2.37 20.28
N SER A 11 -11.41 -1.47 19.95
CA SER A 11 -11.66 -0.26 20.76
C SER A 11 -12.27 -0.54 22.15
N GLU A 12 -12.72 -1.76 22.42
CA GLU A 12 -13.16 -2.20 23.74
C GLU A 12 -11.97 -2.40 24.71
N THR A 13 -10.78 -2.70 24.18
CA THR A 13 -9.57 -2.95 24.97
C THR A 13 -8.50 -1.87 24.81
N VAL A 14 -8.37 -1.28 23.62
CA VAL A 14 -7.42 -0.21 23.30
C VAL A 14 -8.19 1.08 23.06
N PRO A 15 -7.90 2.18 23.79
CA PRO A 15 -8.59 3.45 23.57
C PRO A 15 -8.56 3.88 22.09
N LEU A 16 -9.72 4.28 21.56
CA LEU A 16 -9.87 4.68 20.15
C LEU A 16 -8.86 5.74 19.74
N ILE A 17 -8.59 6.71 20.60
CA ILE A 17 -7.59 7.75 20.36
C ILE A 17 -6.18 7.17 20.13
N GLY A 18 -5.86 6.05 20.79
CA GLY A 18 -4.59 5.34 20.57
C GLY A 18 -4.51 4.73 19.19
N ILE A 19 -5.60 4.10 18.71
CA ILE A 19 -5.70 3.51 17.37
C ILE A 19 -5.59 4.62 16.32
N GLN A 20 -6.33 5.71 16.49
CA GLN A 20 -6.29 6.87 15.58
C GLN A 20 -4.93 7.53 15.56
N SER A 21 -4.31 7.75 16.73
CA SER A 21 -2.96 8.31 16.84
C SER A 21 -1.91 7.45 16.13
N PHE A 22 -2.02 6.12 16.25
CA PHE A 22 -1.14 5.20 15.53
C PHE A 22 -1.21 5.44 14.01
N VAL A 23 -2.42 5.51 13.45
CA VAL A 23 -2.59 5.75 12.00
C VAL A 23 -2.06 7.13 11.59
N VAL A 24 -2.34 8.18 12.37
CA VAL A 24 -1.82 9.54 12.09
C VAL A 24 -0.30 9.54 12.10
N ILE A 25 0.33 8.86 13.06
CA ILE A 25 1.80 8.74 13.11
C ILE A 25 2.32 7.99 11.87
N MET A 26 1.66 6.92 11.44
CA MET A 26 2.07 6.20 10.23
C MET A 26 2.01 7.10 8.98
N VAL A 27 0.94 7.88 8.82
CA VAL A 27 0.82 8.86 7.72
C VAL A 27 1.92 9.93 7.82
N ALA A 28 2.19 10.44 9.01
CA ALA A 28 3.26 11.41 9.23
C ALA A 28 4.64 10.85 8.87
N LEU A 29 4.92 9.58 9.19
CA LEU A 29 6.17 8.91 8.80
C LEU A 29 6.32 8.78 7.28
N VAL A 30 5.23 8.49 6.55
CA VAL A 30 5.25 8.46 5.07
C VAL A 30 5.58 9.84 4.51
N ILE A 31 4.90 10.88 4.99
CA ILE A 31 5.13 12.26 4.54
C ILE A 31 6.58 12.66 4.83
N LEU A 32 7.04 12.45 6.05
CA LEU A 32 8.42 12.76 6.46
C LEU A 32 9.45 11.99 5.64
N GLY A 33 9.26 10.68 5.49
CA GLY A 33 10.14 9.81 4.71
C GLY A 33 10.23 10.24 3.25
N THR A 34 9.08 10.58 2.64
CA THR A 34 9.01 11.07 1.26
C THR A 34 9.73 12.42 1.11
N VAL A 35 9.48 13.37 2.02
CA VAL A 35 10.15 14.68 2.00
C VAL A 35 11.66 14.54 2.16
N LEU A 36 12.12 13.72 3.09
CA LEU A 36 13.55 13.45 3.29
C LEU A 36 14.18 12.81 2.04
N ASP A 37 13.50 11.85 1.42
CA ASP A 37 13.98 11.22 0.18
C ASP A 37 14.10 12.24 -0.97
N MET A 38 13.08 13.07 -1.15
CA MET A 38 13.08 14.13 -2.17
C MET A 38 14.23 15.15 -1.98
N ILE A 39 14.52 15.53 -0.73
CA ILE A 39 15.61 16.47 -0.41
C ILE A 39 16.96 15.79 -0.65
N HIS A 40 17.14 14.57 -0.18
CA HIS A 40 18.43 13.87 -0.23
C HIS A 40 18.83 13.47 -1.65
N LYS A 41 17.91 12.90 -2.41
CA LYS A 41 18.18 12.44 -3.80
C LYS A 41 18.14 13.55 -4.84
N LYS A 42 17.70 14.77 -4.47
CA LYS A 42 17.56 15.91 -5.39
C LYS A 42 16.71 15.60 -6.65
N ASN A 43 15.87 14.56 -6.58
CA ASN A 43 15.05 14.09 -7.71
C ASN A 43 14.13 15.20 -8.25
N VAL A 44 13.56 16.00 -7.37
CA VAL A 44 12.71 17.14 -7.72
C VAL A 44 13.46 18.16 -8.56
N LYS A 45 14.71 18.51 -8.18
CA LYS A 45 15.55 19.43 -8.96
C LYS A 45 15.87 18.86 -10.33
N TYR A 46 16.14 17.56 -10.39
CA TYR A 46 16.44 16.87 -11.65
C TYR A 46 15.21 16.84 -12.56
N PHE A 47 14.04 16.53 -12.01
CA PHE A 47 12.75 16.55 -12.72
C PHE A 47 12.46 17.91 -13.33
N PHE A 48 12.52 19.00 -12.54
CA PHE A 48 12.26 20.34 -13.04
C PHE A 48 13.29 20.80 -14.08
N ASN A 49 14.56 20.43 -13.91
CA ASN A 49 15.59 20.73 -14.91
C ASN A 49 15.33 20.01 -16.24
N ASN A 50 14.94 18.74 -16.20
CA ASN A 50 14.59 17.96 -17.38
C ASN A 50 13.31 18.50 -18.03
N ALA A 51 12.29 18.85 -17.23
CA ALA A 51 11.07 19.48 -17.76
C ALA A 51 11.36 20.81 -18.47
N LYS A 52 12.26 21.65 -17.90
CA LYS A 52 12.72 22.89 -18.57
C LYS A 52 13.45 22.60 -19.88
N LYS A 53 14.35 21.61 -19.90
CA LYS A 53 15.05 21.20 -21.13
C LYS A 53 14.07 20.66 -22.17
N ALA A 54 13.14 19.80 -21.76
CA ALA A 54 12.12 19.25 -22.65
C ALA A 54 11.24 20.37 -23.25
N LYS A 55 10.82 21.36 -22.43
CA LYS A 55 10.08 22.53 -22.92
C LYS A 55 10.87 23.35 -23.94
N LYS A 56 12.17 23.56 -23.70
CA LYS A 56 13.05 24.31 -24.61
C LYS A 56 13.23 23.61 -25.94
N ASN A 57 13.27 22.27 -25.96
CA ASN A 57 13.46 21.44 -27.13
C ASN A 57 12.15 20.98 -27.78
N ALA A 58 11.02 21.40 -27.27
CA ALA A 58 9.70 21.00 -27.78
C ALA A 58 9.47 21.65 -29.15
N LYS A 59 9.14 20.81 -30.14
CA LYS A 59 8.79 21.27 -31.50
C LYS A 59 7.41 21.94 -31.58
N ARG A 60 6.57 21.73 -30.57
CA ARG A 60 5.21 22.25 -30.45
C ARG A 60 4.86 22.49 -28.98
N GLU A 61 4.18 23.59 -28.69
CA GLU A 61 3.57 23.82 -27.39
C GLU A 61 2.14 23.25 -27.37
N LEU A 62 1.85 22.44 -26.34
CA LEU A 62 0.51 21.91 -26.12
C LEU A 62 -0.38 22.97 -25.50
N GLY A 63 -1.60 23.13 -25.99
CA GLY A 63 -2.63 23.97 -25.35
C GLY A 63 -3.02 23.41 -23.97
N SER A 64 -3.59 24.29 -23.11
CA SER A 64 -3.97 23.88 -21.73
C SER A 64 -4.95 22.70 -21.73
N GLY A 65 -5.95 22.69 -22.61
CA GLY A 65 -6.92 21.59 -22.74
C GLY A 65 -6.27 20.27 -23.16
N GLU A 66 -5.34 20.34 -24.11
CA GLU A 66 -4.61 19.17 -24.62
C GLU A 66 -3.69 18.59 -23.52
N ARG A 67 -3.07 19.43 -22.70
CA ARG A 67 -2.29 19.00 -21.54
C ARG A 67 -3.15 18.26 -20.51
N ILE A 68 -4.32 18.82 -20.17
CA ILE A 68 -5.24 18.18 -19.23
C ILE A 68 -5.71 16.83 -19.79
N ALA A 69 -6.04 16.74 -21.06
CA ALA A 69 -6.46 15.50 -21.70
C ALA A 69 -5.35 14.44 -21.67
N VAL A 70 -4.09 14.81 -21.94
CA VAL A 70 -2.93 13.89 -21.86
C VAL A 70 -2.72 13.42 -20.42
N ILE A 71 -2.73 14.33 -19.45
CA ILE A 71 -2.58 13.99 -18.02
C ILE A 71 -3.71 13.05 -17.57
N ALA A 72 -4.97 13.37 -17.89
CA ALA A 72 -6.11 12.54 -17.54
C ALA A 72 -6.00 11.15 -18.19
N LYS A 73 -5.62 11.07 -19.46
CA LYS A 73 -5.39 9.80 -20.15
C LYS A 73 -4.30 8.98 -19.48
N THR A 74 -3.17 9.59 -19.14
CA THR A 74 -2.06 8.93 -18.45
C THR A 74 -2.48 8.42 -17.07
N ILE A 75 -3.18 9.24 -16.27
CA ILE A 75 -3.66 8.81 -14.96
C ILE A 75 -4.64 7.64 -15.08
N VAL A 76 -5.63 7.73 -15.94
CA VAL A 76 -6.67 6.69 -16.05
C VAL A 76 -6.14 5.45 -16.75
N HIS A 77 -5.45 5.61 -17.89
CA HIS A 77 -5.02 4.48 -18.70
C HIS A 77 -3.72 3.87 -18.18
N ASP A 78 -2.67 4.66 -17.94
CA ASP A 78 -1.36 4.11 -17.62
C ASP A 78 -1.22 3.77 -16.15
N ILE A 79 -1.67 4.65 -15.25
CA ILE A 79 -1.64 4.40 -13.80
C ILE A 79 -2.81 3.51 -13.39
N GLY A 80 -4.07 3.88 -13.72
CA GLY A 80 -5.26 3.17 -13.27
C GLY A 80 -5.35 1.74 -13.80
N THR A 81 -4.98 1.49 -15.06
CA THR A 81 -4.99 0.15 -15.64
C THR A 81 -3.62 -0.53 -15.67
N THR A 82 -2.56 0.17 -15.25
CA THR A 82 -1.16 -0.31 -15.31
C THR A 82 -0.78 -0.85 -16.70
N SER A 83 -1.23 -0.13 -17.76
CA SER A 83 -1.09 -0.58 -19.15
C SER A 83 0.37 -0.73 -19.59
N GLU A 84 1.29 0.00 -18.97
CA GLU A 84 2.74 -0.09 -19.23
C GLU A 84 3.32 -1.48 -18.95
N LEU A 85 2.71 -2.28 -18.06
CA LEU A 85 3.14 -3.64 -17.76
C LEU A 85 2.74 -4.67 -18.84
N GLY A 86 2.07 -4.24 -19.92
CA GLY A 86 1.57 -5.10 -20.98
C GLY A 86 0.43 -6.02 -20.50
N LEU A 87 -0.02 -6.92 -21.37
CA LEU A 87 -1.04 -7.93 -21.05
C LEU A 87 -0.33 -9.18 -20.53
N GLY A 88 -0.12 -9.32 -19.24
CA GLY A 88 0.56 -10.49 -18.71
C GLY A 88 0.37 -10.71 -17.20
N LYS A 89 0.96 -11.79 -16.71
CA LYS A 89 0.88 -12.18 -15.28
C LYS A 89 1.35 -11.09 -14.33
N ARG A 90 2.37 -10.31 -14.73
CA ARG A 90 2.88 -9.18 -13.94
C ARG A 90 1.84 -8.08 -13.74
N ARG A 91 1.07 -7.76 -14.79
CA ARG A 91 0.01 -6.77 -14.72
C ARG A 91 -1.11 -7.23 -13.78
N ILE A 92 -1.54 -8.48 -13.88
CA ILE A 92 -2.60 -9.03 -13.02
C ILE A 92 -2.15 -8.98 -11.55
N ALA A 93 -0.94 -9.45 -11.24
CA ALA A 93 -0.40 -9.43 -9.89
C ALA A 93 -0.30 -7.99 -9.34
N HIS A 94 0.15 -7.03 -10.18
CA HIS A 94 0.25 -5.63 -9.81
C HIS A 94 -1.13 -4.99 -9.57
N VAL A 95 -2.09 -5.22 -10.45
CA VAL A 95 -3.47 -4.71 -10.31
C VAL A 95 -4.12 -5.25 -9.03
N LEU A 96 -3.99 -6.56 -8.77
CA LEU A 96 -4.49 -7.15 -7.53
C LEU A 96 -3.83 -6.53 -6.30
N GLY A 97 -2.50 -6.40 -6.29
CA GLY A 97 -1.76 -5.79 -5.18
C GLY A 97 -2.14 -4.33 -4.98
N MET A 98 -2.16 -3.52 -6.04
CA MET A 98 -2.45 -2.09 -5.97
C MET A 98 -3.89 -1.82 -5.49
N TYR A 99 -4.89 -2.35 -6.17
CA TYR A 99 -6.29 -2.12 -5.78
C TYR A 99 -6.60 -2.79 -4.44
N GLY A 100 -6.04 -3.98 -4.20
CA GLY A 100 -6.16 -4.63 -2.91
C GLY A 100 -5.67 -3.75 -1.77
N THR A 101 -4.48 -3.16 -1.90
CA THR A 101 -3.91 -2.25 -0.91
C THR A 101 -4.75 -0.99 -0.72
N ILE A 102 -5.25 -0.40 -1.81
CA ILE A 102 -6.13 0.78 -1.73
C ILE A 102 -7.39 0.45 -0.94
N LEU A 103 -8.07 -0.65 -1.27
CA LEU A 103 -9.29 -1.08 -0.57
C LEU A 103 -9.01 -1.37 0.92
N PHE A 104 -7.89 -2.04 1.21
CA PHE A 104 -7.46 -2.36 2.56
C PHE A 104 -7.23 -1.09 3.40
N TRP A 105 -6.52 -0.10 2.86
CA TRP A 105 -6.23 1.14 3.58
C TRP A 105 -7.43 2.08 3.68
N VAL A 106 -8.23 2.20 2.61
CA VAL A 106 -9.46 3.01 2.64
C VAL A 106 -10.46 2.41 3.62
N GLY A 107 -10.62 1.08 3.62
CA GLY A 107 -11.44 0.38 4.62
C GLY A 107 -10.95 0.61 6.05
N SER A 108 -9.63 0.53 6.29
CA SER A 108 -9.04 0.84 7.61
C SER A 108 -9.36 2.28 8.04
N GLY A 109 -9.12 3.25 7.16
CA GLY A 109 -9.38 4.66 7.44
C GLY A 109 -10.85 4.93 7.74
N ALA A 110 -11.75 4.36 6.95
CA ALA A 110 -13.19 4.51 7.16
C ALA A 110 -13.63 3.97 8.53
N MET A 111 -13.19 2.76 8.89
CA MET A 111 -13.55 2.11 10.14
C MET A 111 -12.91 2.75 11.39
N ILE A 112 -11.72 3.32 11.26
CA ILE A 112 -11.00 3.91 12.39
C ILE A 112 -11.43 5.37 12.66
N PHE A 113 -11.81 6.13 11.62
CA PHE A 113 -12.10 7.56 11.78
C PHE A 113 -13.57 7.92 11.66
N PHE A 114 -14.36 7.17 10.88
CA PHE A 114 -15.75 7.53 10.58
C PHE A 114 -16.77 6.54 11.17
N TYR A 115 -16.45 5.25 11.17
CA TYR A 115 -17.36 4.17 11.59
C TYR A 115 -16.73 3.38 12.74
N THR A 116 -16.64 4.02 13.91
CA THR A 116 -15.87 3.51 15.07
C THR A 116 -16.65 2.54 15.96
N THR A 117 -17.94 2.30 15.68
CA THR A 117 -18.84 1.48 16.48
C THR A 117 -19.19 0.16 15.78
N SER A 118 -19.90 -0.71 16.49
CA SER A 118 -20.44 -1.96 15.96
C SER A 118 -21.42 -1.76 14.79
N ASP A 119 -22.08 -0.59 14.70
CA ASP A 119 -23.04 -0.25 13.65
C ASP A 119 -22.39 0.17 12.33
N THR A 120 -21.13 -0.19 12.15
CA THR A 120 -20.38 0.06 10.90
C THR A 120 -21.10 -0.60 9.71
N PRO A 121 -21.38 0.15 8.63
CA PRO A 121 -21.93 -0.42 7.41
C PRO A 121 -21.04 -1.55 6.88
N ALA A 122 -21.63 -2.72 6.62
CA ALA A 122 -20.91 -3.95 6.25
C ALA A 122 -19.96 -3.80 5.05
N ILE A 123 -20.18 -2.79 4.20
CA ILE A 123 -19.36 -2.52 3.03
C ILE A 123 -17.89 -2.26 3.43
N TRP A 124 -17.62 -1.54 4.52
CA TRP A 124 -16.27 -1.16 4.93
C TRP A 124 -15.43 -2.35 5.40
N PRO A 125 -15.93 -3.20 6.34
CA PRO A 125 -15.23 -4.44 6.67
C PRO A 125 -15.06 -5.39 5.46
N ILE A 126 -16.07 -5.48 4.58
CA ILE A 126 -15.96 -6.31 3.36
C ILE A 126 -14.85 -5.79 2.46
N LEU A 127 -14.79 -4.49 2.18
CA LEU A 127 -13.73 -3.89 1.36
C LEU A 127 -12.36 -4.11 1.98
N TRP A 128 -12.26 -4.00 3.30
CA TRP A 128 -11.02 -4.23 4.04
C TRP A 128 -10.52 -5.67 3.88
N HIS A 129 -11.38 -6.66 4.11
CA HIS A 129 -11.01 -8.07 4.00
C HIS A 129 -10.71 -8.48 2.55
N VAL A 130 -11.56 -8.06 1.60
CA VAL A 130 -11.35 -8.32 0.17
C VAL A 130 -10.05 -7.66 -0.29
N GLY A 131 -9.80 -6.43 0.13
CA GLY A 131 -8.57 -5.70 -0.15
C GLY A 131 -7.34 -6.44 0.35
N ALA A 132 -7.36 -6.90 1.61
CA ALA A 132 -6.25 -7.68 2.17
C ALA A 132 -6.02 -9.00 1.41
N ILE A 133 -7.08 -9.73 1.05
CA ILE A 133 -6.98 -10.97 0.25
C ILE A 133 -6.39 -10.68 -1.13
N MET A 134 -6.85 -9.65 -1.82
CA MET A 134 -6.30 -9.24 -3.12
C MET A 134 -4.82 -8.89 -3.02
N THR A 135 -4.43 -8.15 -1.98
CA THR A 135 -3.03 -7.80 -1.70
C THR A 135 -2.18 -9.05 -1.48
N CYS A 136 -2.67 -10.01 -0.68
CA CYS A 136 -2.00 -11.30 -0.48
C CYS A 136 -1.83 -12.07 -1.80
N LEU A 137 -2.91 -12.24 -2.56
CA LEU A 137 -2.87 -13.00 -3.83
C LEU A 137 -1.91 -12.37 -4.83
N GLY A 138 -2.03 -11.06 -5.08
CA GLY A 138 -1.16 -10.34 -6.02
C GLY A 138 0.29 -10.29 -5.54
N GLY A 139 0.50 -10.00 -4.26
CA GLY A 139 1.82 -9.82 -3.67
C GLY A 139 2.59 -11.14 -3.50
N TYR A 140 1.96 -12.22 -3.02
CA TYR A 140 2.61 -13.53 -2.96
C TYR A 140 2.90 -14.07 -4.36
N TRP A 141 1.99 -13.88 -5.32
CA TRP A 141 2.26 -14.25 -6.71
C TRP A 141 3.47 -13.50 -7.27
N PHE A 142 3.54 -12.19 -7.03
CA PHE A 142 4.69 -11.39 -7.41
C PHE A 142 5.97 -11.88 -6.72
N TRP A 143 5.93 -12.06 -5.40
CA TRP A 143 7.10 -12.41 -4.61
C TRP A 143 7.71 -13.75 -5.01
N LEU A 144 6.87 -14.76 -5.15
CA LEU A 144 7.33 -16.13 -5.37
C LEU A 144 7.71 -16.42 -6.82
N PHE A 145 7.07 -15.74 -7.80
CA PHE A 145 7.19 -16.16 -9.20
C PHE A 145 7.54 -15.05 -10.20
N LEU A 146 7.28 -13.78 -9.88
CA LEU A 146 7.39 -12.70 -10.86
C LEU A 146 8.51 -11.71 -10.56
N ARG A 147 9.08 -11.75 -9.36
CA ARG A 147 10.21 -10.92 -8.97
C ARG A 147 11.40 -11.20 -9.89
N VAL A 148 12.09 -10.15 -10.34
CA VAL A 148 13.19 -10.25 -11.31
C VAL A 148 14.30 -11.18 -10.82
N ASP A 149 14.70 -11.06 -9.57
CA ASP A 149 15.72 -11.92 -8.93
C ASP A 149 15.39 -13.40 -9.04
N VAL A 150 14.10 -13.77 -8.96
CA VAL A 150 13.64 -15.18 -9.05
C VAL A 150 13.38 -15.56 -10.50
N ALA A 151 12.65 -14.73 -11.24
CA ALA A 151 12.17 -15.07 -12.58
C ALA A 151 13.26 -14.97 -13.66
N ALA A 152 14.23 -14.08 -13.52
CA ALA A 152 15.26 -13.82 -14.53
C ALA A 152 16.67 -14.18 -14.07
N GLU A 153 16.98 -13.99 -12.79
CA GLU A 153 18.33 -14.24 -12.25
C GLU A 153 18.44 -15.60 -11.55
N ALA A 154 17.35 -16.37 -11.46
CA ALA A 154 17.27 -17.69 -10.83
C ALA A 154 17.78 -17.71 -9.36
N ASN A 155 17.69 -16.58 -8.65
CA ASN A 155 18.02 -16.52 -7.23
C ASN A 155 16.93 -17.18 -6.39
N SER A 156 17.29 -17.60 -5.17
CA SER A 156 16.34 -18.12 -4.20
C SER A 156 15.24 -17.10 -3.87
N VAL A 157 14.00 -17.58 -3.72
CA VAL A 157 12.86 -16.78 -3.25
C VAL A 157 13.10 -16.18 -1.85
N PHE A 158 13.98 -16.76 -1.06
CA PHE A 158 14.36 -16.31 0.29
C PHE A 158 15.50 -15.31 0.29
N ARG A 159 16.07 -14.97 -0.86
CA ARG A 159 17.04 -13.86 -0.94
C ARG A 159 16.29 -12.54 -0.71
N ILE A 160 16.56 -11.90 0.43
CA ILE A 160 15.93 -10.65 0.84
C ILE A 160 16.97 -9.53 0.76
N ILE A 161 16.60 -8.43 0.11
CA ILE A 161 17.37 -7.19 0.08
C ILE A 161 16.54 -6.06 0.71
N THR A 162 17.20 -4.99 1.15
CA THR A 162 16.51 -3.85 1.80
C THR A 162 15.36 -3.28 0.96
N ALA A 163 15.51 -3.29 -0.36
CA ALA A 163 14.48 -2.85 -1.29
C ALA A 163 13.18 -3.68 -1.23
N ASP A 164 13.24 -4.91 -0.74
CA ASP A 164 12.10 -5.82 -0.64
C ASP A 164 11.25 -5.57 0.61
N LEU A 165 11.76 -4.82 1.59
CA LEU A 165 11.07 -4.55 2.85
C LEU A 165 9.66 -3.99 2.65
N PHE A 166 9.45 -3.17 1.63
CA PHE A 166 8.12 -2.65 1.30
C PHE A 166 7.13 -3.78 0.97
N VAL A 167 7.49 -4.66 0.04
CA VAL A 167 6.61 -5.76 -0.39
C VAL A 167 6.39 -6.76 0.73
N LEU A 168 7.44 -7.12 1.46
CA LEU A 168 7.36 -8.05 2.59
C LEU A 168 6.53 -7.49 3.74
N ALA A 169 6.71 -6.22 4.09
CA ALA A 169 5.93 -5.57 5.14
C ALA A 169 4.46 -5.43 4.74
N LEU A 170 4.16 -5.14 3.47
CA LEU A 170 2.80 -5.09 2.96
C LEU A 170 2.11 -6.46 3.01
N LEU A 171 2.82 -7.53 2.59
CA LEU A 171 2.34 -8.89 2.68
C LEU A 171 2.12 -9.33 4.13
N ALA A 172 3.08 -9.02 5.01
CA ALA A 172 2.97 -9.30 6.44
C ALA A 172 1.77 -8.57 7.06
N SER A 173 1.60 -7.26 6.76
CA SER A 173 0.47 -6.47 7.23
C SER A 173 -0.87 -7.06 6.79
N SER A 174 -1.05 -7.37 5.51
CA SER A 174 -2.30 -7.94 5.00
C SER A 174 -2.57 -9.33 5.59
N THR A 175 -1.55 -10.19 5.66
CA THR A 175 -1.68 -11.56 6.18
C THR A 175 -2.00 -11.55 7.69
N PHE A 176 -1.22 -10.80 8.46
CA PHE A 176 -1.43 -10.74 9.92
C PHE A 176 -2.73 -10.01 10.28
N GLY A 177 -3.13 -9.01 9.49
CA GLY A 177 -4.43 -8.35 9.64
C GLY A 177 -5.59 -9.32 9.44
N LEU A 178 -5.55 -10.16 8.40
CA LEU A 178 -6.57 -11.19 8.15
C LEU A 178 -6.62 -12.23 9.28
N ILE A 179 -5.47 -12.73 9.71
CA ILE A 179 -5.38 -13.71 10.80
C ILE A 179 -5.88 -13.11 12.10
N TRP A 180 -5.44 -11.88 12.43
CA TRP A 180 -5.92 -11.16 13.60
C TRP A 180 -7.44 -11.01 13.62
N SER A 181 -8.03 -10.52 12.53
CA SER A 181 -9.48 -10.36 12.42
C SER A 181 -10.23 -11.69 12.59
N TYR A 182 -9.68 -12.79 12.05
CA TYR A 182 -10.25 -14.13 12.23
C TYR A 182 -10.20 -14.60 13.66
N LEU A 183 -9.04 -14.46 14.32
CA LEU A 183 -8.83 -14.90 15.72
C LEU A 183 -9.70 -14.10 16.68
N GLN A 184 -9.77 -12.78 16.50
CA GLN A 184 -10.59 -11.87 17.28
C GLN A 184 -12.07 -12.21 17.14
N PHE A 185 -12.57 -12.42 15.93
CA PHE A 185 -13.96 -12.80 15.67
C PHE A 185 -14.35 -14.12 16.33
N ASN A 186 -13.42 -15.06 16.42
CA ASN A 186 -13.65 -16.37 17.07
C ASN A 186 -13.27 -16.39 18.55
N ASN A 187 -12.93 -15.26 19.16
CA ASN A 187 -12.55 -15.14 20.57
C ASN A 187 -11.41 -16.08 20.99
N ILE A 188 -10.41 -16.27 20.12
CA ILE A 188 -9.22 -17.09 20.38
C ILE A 188 -8.19 -16.23 21.11
N SER A 189 -8.41 -16.08 22.43
CA SER A 189 -7.61 -15.23 23.29
C SER A 189 -6.13 -15.60 23.31
N GLY A 190 -5.27 -14.57 23.37
CA GLY A 190 -3.82 -14.69 23.40
C GLY A 190 -3.19 -14.68 22.00
N TRP A 191 -3.69 -15.46 21.06
CA TRP A 191 -3.24 -15.45 19.68
C TRP A 191 -3.69 -14.20 18.93
N ASP A 192 -4.89 -13.70 19.21
CA ASP A 192 -5.40 -12.43 18.67
C ASP A 192 -4.46 -11.27 18.99
N ASN A 193 -4.01 -11.16 20.26
CA ASN A 193 -3.05 -10.14 20.70
C ASN A 193 -1.70 -10.27 19.99
N LEU A 194 -1.18 -11.50 19.82
CA LEU A 194 0.05 -11.74 19.10
C LEU A 194 -0.05 -11.25 17.66
N PHE A 195 -1.11 -11.63 16.94
CA PHE A 195 -1.28 -11.22 15.55
C PHE A 195 -1.62 -9.75 15.39
N LEU A 196 -2.26 -9.11 16.37
CA LEU A 196 -2.40 -7.65 16.43
C LEU A 196 -1.04 -6.97 16.51
N VAL A 197 -0.14 -7.45 17.38
CA VAL A 197 1.22 -6.90 17.50
C VAL A 197 2.00 -7.09 16.19
N LEU A 198 1.93 -8.27 15.59
CA LEU A 198 2.59 -8.55 14.30
C LEU A 198 2.04 -7.66 13.19
N PHE A 199 0.72 -7.44 13.16
CA PHE A 199 0.06 -6.51 12.24
C PHE A 199 0.56 -5.07 12.45
N ALA A 200 0.59 -4.60 13.70
CA ALA A 200 1.07 -3.25 14.02
C ALA A 200 2.56 -3.06 13.66
N VAL A 201 3.43 -4.02 14.00
CA VAL A 201 4.86 -3.99 13.66
C VAL A 201 5.06 -3.99 12.14
N SER A 202 4.29 -4.80 11.40
CA SER A 202 4.36 -4.82 9.94
C SER A 202 4.00 -3.46 9.33
N ASN A 203 3.01 -2.76 9.90
CA ASN A 203 2.66 -1.40 9.46
C ASN A 203 3.75 -0.39 9.83
N ILE A 204 4.39 -0.51 11.01
CA ILE A 204 5.53 0.35 11.38
C ILE A 204 6.69 0.17 10.38
N VAL A 205 7.02 -1.07 10.02
CA VAL A 205 8.07 -1.35 9.02
C VAL A 205 7.66 -0.82 7.65
N LEU A 206 6.39 -1.02 7.25
CA LEU A 206 5.87 -0.58 5.96
C LEU A 206 5.94 0.95 5.81
N PHE A 207 5.39 1.68 6.75
CA PHE A 207 5.27 3.14 6.67
C PHE A 207 6.54 3.87 7.16
N GLY A 208 7.24 3.32 8.14
CA GLY A 208 8.53 3.84 8.59
C GLY A 208 9.68 3.54 7.63
N GLY A 209 9.58 2.45 6.86
CA GLY A 209 10.56 2.02 5.88
C GLY A 209 10.55 2.77 4.55
N VAL A 210 9.70 3.78 4.35
CA VAL A 210 9.53 4.51 3.08
C VAL A 210 10.86 5.04 2.54
N TYR A 211 11.69 5.62 3.39
CA TYR A 211 12.99 6.20 3.01
C TYR A 211 14.00 5.16 2.45
N TRP A 212 13.97 3.93 2.96
CA TRP A 212 14.95 2.88 2.60
C TRP A 212 14.39 1.82 1.64
N SER A 213 13.10 1.81 1.41
CA SER A 213 12.43 0.81 0.58
C SER A 213 12.21 1.28 -0.85
N LYS A 214 11.78 0.34 -1.72
CA LYS A 214 11.35 0.66 -3.09
C LYS A 214 10.14 1.61 -3.15
N PHE A 215 9.45 1.84 -2.05
CA PHE A 215 8.35 2.81 -1.99
C PHE A 215 8.81 4.21 -2.42
N ALA A 216 10.00 4.61 -2.01
CA ALA A 216 10.60 5.88 -2.40
C ALA A 216 10.96 5.98 -3.90
N HIS A 217 10.97 4.87 -4.64
CA HIS A 217 11.25 4.84 -6.09
C HIS A 217 9.99 5.03 -6.93
N MET A 218 8.80 5.07 -6.30
CA MET A 218 7.52 5.30 -6.99
C MET A 218 7.20 6.78 -7.19
N PHE A 219 8.01 7.67 -6.61
CA PHE A 219 7.93 9.12 -6.72
C PHE A 219 9.24 9.70 -7.36
#